data_369b2348437fdf09024f0670572d1db4
#
_entry.id   369b2348437fdf09024f0670572d1db4
#
_cell.length_a   1.000
_cell.length_b   1.000
_cell.length_c   1.000
_cell.angle_alpha   90.00
_cell.angle_beta   90.00
_cell.angle_gamma   90.00
#
_symmetry.space_group_name_H-M   'P 1'
#
loop_
_entity.id
_entity.type
_entity.pdbx_description
1 polymer ?
#
loop_
_entity_poly.entity_id
_entity_poly.type
_entity_poly.pdbx_seq_one_letter_code
_entity_poly.pdbx_strand_id
1 'polypeptide(L)'
;LTNQGLLGLGPLLLVQLPFLIFGIIFLIRDEHLRKGKKFIVAWILLGMLPSGLTFESHSPHRVSMVFTMLNIISAIGLYYFLRLVRTFRYYFYLLGVLFVVLVLNFIYFFHIYFVNFPFEKSHYLQYPFKQVAEFAWSQYPNFDSIVFDSQFGEIAPQIGVGAHYYLAFYGHVSPEKFQREYRIGNKPREIIFDKFSVRQVYWPEDRNLKNTLVVVSPWSVPIDEVDKNLIIKRFNFYNGNLAFYAIKL
;
A
#
# COMPACT_ATOMS: atom_id res chain seq x y z
N LEU A 1 4.45 -6.67 12.79
CA LEU A 1 5.15 -5.83 11.79
C LEU A 1 4.10 -5.37 10.80
N THR A 2 3.85 -4.07 10.76
CA THR A 2 2.85 -3.49 9.84
C THR A 2 3.33 -3.67 8.41
N ASN A 3 2.57 -4.40 7.62
CA ASN A 3 2.88 -4.71 6.22
C ASN A 3 2.86 -3.48 5.28
N GLN A 4 2.61 -2.29 5.81
CA GLN A 4 2.37 -1.06 5.05
C GLN A 4 3.57 -0.11 5.00
N GLY A 5 4.66 -0.39 5.72
CA GLY A 5 5.86 0.45 5.72
C GLY A 5 6.87 0.07 4.64
N LEU A 6 7.66 1.05 4.20
CA LEU A 6 8.87 0.81 3.41
C LEU A 6 9.89 0.06 4.30
N LEU A 7 10.35 -1.11 3.86
CA LEU A 7 11.39 -1.84 4.57
C LEU A 7 12.67 -1.00 4.61
N GLY A 8 13.19 -0.76 5.82
CA GLY A 8 14.40 0.01 6.02
C GLY A 8 14.25 1.55 6.04
N LEU A 9 13.02 2.08 5.86
CA LEU A 9 12.75 3.51 5.99
C LEU A 9 11.63 3.77 6.99
N GLY A 10 11.91 4.66 7.93
CA GLY A 10 10.89 5.26 8.78
C GLY A 10 10.19 6.44 8.08
N PRO A 11 9.16 7.01 8.71
CA PRO A 11 8.45 8.19 8.21
C PRO A 11 9.28 9.48 8.27
N LEU A 12 10.44 9.44 8.91
CA LEU A 12 11.44 10.51 8.97
C LEU A 12 12.74 10.01 8.34
N LEU A 13 13.43 10.89 7.63
CA LEU A 13 14.75 10.60 7.10
C LEU A 13 15.76 10.47 8.25
N LEU A 14 16.69 9.52 8.15
CA LEU A 14 17.70 9.29 9.18
C LEU A 14 18.53 10.54 9.47
N VAL A 15 18.80 11.35 8.45
CA VAL A 15 19.52 12.63 8.57
C VAL A 15 18.78 13.65 9.44
N GLN A 16 17.48 13.50 9.65
CA GLN A 16 16.69 14.40 10.50
C GLN A 16 16.85 14.10 11.99
N LEU A 17 17.32 12.89 12.37
CA LEU A 17 17.39 12.47 13.77
C LEU A 17 18.21 13.40 14.66
N PRO A 18 19.45 13.83 14.30
CA PRO A 18 20.19 14.79 15.10
C PRO A 18 19.44 16.13 15.25
N PHE A 19 18.83 16.61 14.17
CA PHE A 19 18.05 17.86 14.21
C PHE A 19 16.76 17.73 15.04
N LEU A 20 16.12 16.58 15.04
CA LEU A 20 14.99 16.29 15.90
C LEU A 20 15.39 16.40 17.39
N ILE A 21 16.52 15.79 17.77
CA ILE A 21 17.06 15.87 19.13
C ILE A 21 17.39 17.31 19.52
N PHE A 22 18.10 18.05 18.65
CA PHE A 22 18.38 19.48 18.85
C PHE A 22 17.09 20.27 18.99
N GLY A 23 16.09 20.03 18.12
CA GLY A 23 14.81 20.71 18.15
C GLY A 23 14.06 20.49 19.46
N ILE A 24 14.05 19.28 19.98
CA ILE A 24 13.44 18.98 21.28
C ILE A 24 14.16 19.75 22.42
N ILE A 25 15.50 19.75 22.42
CA ILE A 25 16.30 20.46 23.44
C ILE A 25 15.95 21.95 23.43
N PHE A 26 15.97 22.60 22.25
CA PHE A 26 15.70 24.03 22.14
C PHE A 26 14.21 24.34 22.38
N LEU A 27 13.31 23.49 21.95
CA LEU A 27 11.88 23.64 22.25
C LEU A 27 11.62 23.64 23.77
N ILE A 28 12.40 22.87 24.54
CA ILE A 28 12.28 22.84 26.01
C ILE A 28 12.91 24.07 26.64
N ARG A 29 14.09 24.50 26.17
CA ARG A 29 14.91 25.54 26.80
C ARG A 29 14.53 26.97 26.44
N ASP A 30 14.07 27.20 25.19
CA ASP A 30 13.78 28.54 24.70
C ASP A 30 12.38 29.00 25.13
N GLU A 31 12.33 30.04 25.97
CA GLU A 31 11.07 30.60 26.45
C GLU A 31 10.27 31.33 25.36
N HIS A 32 10.92 31.84 24.31
CA HIS A 32 10.22 32.46 23.18
C HIS A 32 9.33 31.46 22.45
N LEU A 33 9.66 30.16 22.49
CA LEU A 33 8.88 29.07 21.90
C LEU A 33 7.74 28.57 22.81
N ARG A 34 7.49 29.19 23.96
CA ARG A 34 6.54 28.70 24.97
C ARG A 34 5.12 28.48 24.45
N LYS A 35 4.63 29.40 23.59
CA LYS A 35 3.29 29.26 22.97
C LYS A 35 3.30 28.14 21.93
N GLY A 36 4.33 28.09 21.07
CA GLY A 36 4.50 27.07 20.06
C GLY A 36 4.67 25.66 20.65
N LYS A 37 5.41 25.54 21.76
CA LYS A 37 5.59 24.28 22.49
C LYS A 37 4.25 23.67 22.93
N LYS A 38 3.35 24.48 23.53
CA LYS A 38 2.03 24.01 23.92
C LYS A 38 1.21 23.50 22.73
N PHE A 39 1.26 24.23 21.63
CA PHE A 39 0.59 23.83 20.40
C PHE A 39 1.15 22.53 19.83
N ILE A 40 2.48 22.38 19.73
CA ILE A 40 3.13 21.17 19.23
C ILE A 40 2.78 19.96 20.10
N VAL A 41 2.86 20.10 21.43
CA VAL A 41 2.51 19.01 22.35
C VAL A 41 1.03 18.62 22.22
N ALA A 42 0.13 19.61 22.21
CA ALA A 42 -1.30 19.33 22.02
C ALA A 42 -1.59 18.64 20.68
N TRP A 43 -0.93 19.08 19.60
CA TRP A 43 -1.09 18.44 18.30
C TRP A 43 -0.59 17.00 18.26
N ILE A 44 0.57 16.72 18.87
CA ILE A 44 1.11 15.36 18.97
C ILE A 44 0.12 14.47 19.73
N LEU A 45 -0.35 14.91 20.89
CA LEU A 45 -1.31 14.15 21.69
C LEU A 45 -2.62 13.89 20.93
N LEU A 46 -3.18 14.91 20.30
CA LEU A 46 -4.39 14.76 19.47
C LEU A 46 -4.15 13.88 18.24
N GLY A 47 -2.98 14.00 17.60
CA GLY A 47 -2.61 13.19 16.45
C GLY A 47 -2.38 11.70 16.76
N MET A 48 -2.14 11.35 18.03
CA MET A 48 -2.01 9.97 18.49
C MET A 48 -3.38 9.33 18.79
N LEU A 49 -4.42 10.11 19.05
CA LEU A 49 -5.75 9.60 19.42
C LEU A 49 -6.35 8.61 18.41
N PRO A 50 -6.33 8.87 17.07
CA PRO A 50 -6.89 7.92 16.11
C PRO A 50 -6.25 6.54 16.17
N SER A 51 -4.93 6.49 16.43
CA SER A 51 -4.20 5.24 16.57
C SER A 51 -4.52 4.52 17.88
N GLY A 52 -4.67 5.28 18.98
CA GLY A 52 -4.98 4.71 20.30
C GLY A 52 -6.42 4.18 20.40
N LEU A 53 -7.36 4.77 19.65
CA LEU A 53 -8.77 4.40 19.68
C LEU A 53 -9.16 3.30 18.68
N THR A 54 -8.23 2.87 17.82
CA THR A 54 -8.52 1.89 16.78
C THR A 54 -7.78 0.59 17.00
N PHE A 55 -8.39 -0.52 16.53
CA PHE A 55 -7.86 -1.88 16.71
C PHE A 55 -6.45 -2.07 16.09
N GLU A 56 -6.18 -1.44 14.95
CA GLU A 56 -4.86 -1.47 14.31
C GLU A 56 -3.98 -0.30 14.77
N SER A 57 -3.56 -0.29 16.03
CA SER A 57 -2.81 0.81 16.66
C SER A 57 -1.46 1.12 16.00
N HIS A 58 -0.86 0.16 15.29
CA HIS A 58 0.49 0.27 14.71
C HIS A 58 0.52 0.78 13.25
N SER A 59 -0.59 1.30 12.73
CA SER A 59 -0.63 1.80 11.36
C SER A 59 -0.01 3.20 11.24
N PRO A 60 1.07 3.40 10.46
CA PRO A 60 1.70 4.71 10.25
C PRO A 60 0.75 5.77 9.70
N HIS A 61 -0.24 5.36 8.91
CA HIS A 61 -1.23 6.28 8.33
C HIS A 61 -2.08 6.98 9.39
N ARG A 62 -2.38 6.30 10.51
CA ARG A 62 -3.21 6.83 11.58
C ARG A 62 -2.49 7.84 12.48
N VAL A 63 -1.16 7.80 12.48
CA VAL A 63 -0.30 8.76 13.20
C VAL A 63 0.38 9.76 12.27
N SER A 64 -0.04 9.86 11.00
CA SER A 64 0.58 10.73 10.00
C SER A 64 0.62 12.20 10.43
N MET A 65 -0.39 12.68 11.16
CA MET A 65 -0.42 14.03 11.70
C MET A 65 0.72 14.33 12.69
N VAL A 66 1.22 13.31 13.41
CA VAL A 66 2.35 13.44 14.34
C VAL A 66 3.63 13.72 13.58
N PHE A 67 3.84 13.08 12.40
CA PHE A 67 5.05 13.28 11.60
C PHE A 67 5.23 14.72 11.13
N THR A 68 4.13 15.43 10.87
CA THR A 68 4.17 16.86 10.54
C THR A 68 4.82 17.67 11.66
N MET A 69 4.45 17.40 12.92
CA MET A 69 5.05 18.08 14.07
C MET A 69 6.51 17.67 14.32
N LEU A 70 6.85 16.39 14.09
CA LEU A 70 8.24 15.95 14.18
C LEU A 70 9.13 16.63 13.12
N ASN A 71 8.62 16.87 11.91
CA ASN A 71 9.32 17.64 10.89
C ASN A 71 9.51 19.11 11.30
N ILE A 72 8.49 19.73 11.93
CA ILE A 72 8.62 21.10 12.46
C ILE A 72 9.66 21.17 13.57
N ILE A 73 9.67 20.20 14.49
CA ILE A 73 10.68 20.12 15.56
C ILE A 73 12.09 19.94 14.95
N SER A 74 12.23 19.08 13.92
CA SER A 74 13.49 18.89 13.22
C SER A 74 13.95 20.19 12.51
N ALA A 75 13.01 20.96 11.92
CA ALA A 75 13.33 22.25 11.30
C ALA A 75 13.79 23.28 12.34
N ILE A 76 13.16 23.34 13.52
CA ILE A 76 13.63 24.15 14.64
C ILE A 76 15.05 23.76 15.03
N GLY A 77 15.34 22.46 15.16
CA GLY A 77 16.67 21.96 15.49
C GLY A 77 17.71 22.31 14.45
N LEU A 78 17.37 22.15 13.17
CA LEU A 78 18.24 22.58 12.06
C LEU A 78 18.53 24.08 12.11
N TYR A 79 17.53 24.91 12.37
CA TYR A 79 17.73 26.36 12.51
C TYR A 79 18.74 26.72 13.62
N TYR A 80 18.56 26.15 14.82
CA TYR A 80 19.48 26.40 15.93
C TYR A 80 20.87 25.79 15.69
N PHE A 81 20.95 24.62 15.06
CA PHE A 81 22.22 24.03 14.64
C PHE A 81 22.97 24.95 13.67
N LEU A 82 22.29 25.42 12.61
CA LEU A 82 22.90 26.34 11.63
C LEU A 82 23.36 27.65 12.28
N ARG A 83 22.58 28.19 13.21
CA ARG A 83 22.94 29.39 13.97
C ARG A 83 24.17 29.16 14.84
N LEU A 84 24.30 27.98 15.46
CA LEU A 84 25.45 27.60 16.28
C LEU A 84 26.72 27.45 15.43
N VAL A 85 26.62 26.74 14.30
CA VAL A 85 27.79 26.45 13.46
C VAL A 85 28.22 27.63 12.58
N ARG A 86 27.39 28.67 12.43
CA ARG A 86 27.69 29.87 11.63
C ARG A 86 28.95 30.59 12.11
N THR A 87 29.29 30.50 13.39
CA THR A 87 30.49 31.13 13.98
C THR A 87 31.76 30.33 13.73
N PHE A 88 31.68 29.11 13.24
CA PHE A 88 32.85 28.27 13.01
C PHE A 88 33.50 28.61 11.67
N ARG A 89 34.85 28.55 11.66
CA ARG A 89 35.69 28.80 10.45
C ARG A 89 35.30 27.87 9.28
N TYR A 90 34.84 26.67 9.56
CA TYR A 90 34.50 25.63 8.56
C TYR A 90 33.00 25.56 8.23
N TYR A 91 32.27 26.64 8.48
CA TYR A 91 30.82 26.70 8.26
C TYR A 91 30.38 26.22 6.86
N PHE A 92 31.03 26.74 5.81
CA PHE A 92 30.67 26.37 4.44
C PHE A 92 30.97 24.90 4.12
N TYR A 93 32.06 24.32 4.68
CA TYR A 93 32.33 22.90 4.54
C TYR A 93 31.26 22.04 5.24
N LEU A 94 30.84 22.44 6.42
CA LEU A 94 29.76 21.76 7.14
C LEU A 94 28.44 21.81 6.37
N LEU A 95 28.09 22.95 5.75
CA LEU A 95 26.93 23.05 4.87
C LEU A 95 27.06 22.15 3.65
N GLY A 96 28.24 22.11 3.02
CA GLY A 96 28.50 21.21 1.89
C GLY A 96 28.31 19.75 2.26
N VAL A 97 28.88 19.33 3.39
CA VAL A 97 28.71 17.95 3.90
C VAL A 97 27.25 17.66 4.20
N LEU A 98 26.53 18.55 4.87
CA LEU A 98 25.10 18.39 5.16
C LEU A 98 24.29 18.26 3.87
N PHE A 99 24.58 19.08 2.86
CA PHE A 99 23.93 19.01 1.56
C PHE A 99 24.18 17.68 0.87
N VAL A 100 25.43 17.20 0.84
CA VAL A 100 25.76 15.88 0.25
C VAL A 100 25.04 14.75 0.98
N VAL A 101 25.01 14.77 2.32
CA VAL A 101 24.29 13.75 3.12
C VAL A 101 22.81 13.79 2.83
N LEU A 102 22.20 14.97 2.68
CA LEU A 102 20.78 15.10 2.29
C LEU A 102 20.54 14.50 0.90
N VAL A 103 21.36 14.84 -0.08
CA VAL A 103 21.24 14.31 -1.45
C VAL A 103 21.35 12.78 -1.46
N LEU A 104 22.35 12.22 -0.78
CA LEU A 104 22.51 10.76 -0.67
C LEU A 104 21.32 10.09 0.01
N ASN A 105 20.76 10.74 1.04
CA ASN A 105 19.58 10.24 1.72
C ASN A 105 18.33 10.26 0.81
N PHE A 106 18.17 11.28 -0.03
CA PHE A 106 17.13 11.32 -1.06
C PHE A 106 17.32 10.24 -2.13
N ILE A 107 18.54 10.06 -2.64
CA ILE A 107 18.84 9.00 -3.60
C ILE A 107 18.48 7.63 -3.01
N TYR A 108 18.89 7.39 -1.76
CA TYR A 108 18.55 6.15 -1.04
C TYR A 108 17.04 5.96 -0.89
N PHE A 109 16.31 7.03 -0.51
CA PHE A 109 14.85 7.00 -0.43
C PHE A 109 14.21 6.63 -1.78
N PHE A 110 14.63 7.30 -2.86
CA PHE A 110 14.09 7.01 -4.20
C PHE A 110 14.41 5.59 -4.66
N HIS A 111 15.62 5.12 -4.38
CA HIS A 111 15.98 3.74 -4.70
C HIS A 111 15.06 2.73 -3.99
N ILE A 112 14.86 2.89 -2.68
CA ILE A 112 13.96 2.00 -1.94
C ILE A 112 12.53 2.13 -2.44
N TYR A 113 12.04 3.35 -2.67
CA TYR A 113 10.66 3.59 -3.06
C TYR A 113 10.33 3.07 -4.46
N PHE A 114 11.20 3.30 -5.44
CA PHE A 114 10.92 2.94 -6.83
C PHE A 114 11.43 1.55 -7.23
N VAL A 115 12.42 1.00 -6.54
CA VAL A 115 13.02 -0.29 -6.88
C VAL A 115 12.58 -1.38 -5.91
N ASN A 116 12.89 -1.21 -4.61
CA ASN A 116 12.66 -2.27 -3.63
C ASN A 116 11.18 -2.43 -3.26
N PHE A 117 10.49 -1.31 -3.02
CA PHE A 117 9.11 -1.34 -2.54
C PHE A 117 8.13 -2.01 -3.52
N PRO A 118 8.13 -1.72 -4.82
CA PRO A 118 7.28 -2.44 -5.77
C PRO A 118 7.59 -3.93 -5.81
N PHE A 119 8.87 -4.31 -5.71
CA PHE A 119 9.30 -5.70 -5.74
C PHE A 119 8.84 -6.47 -4.49
N GLU A 120 9.06 -5.90 -3.31
CA GLU A 120 8.76 -6.58 -2.04
C GLU A 120 7.28 -6.51 -1.64
N LYS A 121 6.59 -5.44 -2.04
CA LYS A 121 5.21 -5.16 -1.61
C LYS A 121 4.16 -5.33 -2.68
N SER A 122 4.51 -5.82 -3.87
CA SER A 122 3.58 -6.02 -4.98
C SER A 122 2.33 -6.81 -4.60
N HIS A 123 2.46 -7.79 -3.69
CA HIS A 123 1.33 -8.57 -3.19
C HIS A 123 0.40 -7.75 -2.29
N TYR A 124 0.93 -6.87 -1.40
CA TYR A 124 0.10 -6.00 -0.56
C TYR A 124 -0.59 -4.89 -1.36
N LEU A 125 0.04 -4.45 -2.45
CA LEU A 125 -0.48 -3.39 -3.32
C LEU A 125 -1.46 -3.91 -4.37
N GLN A 126 -1.80 -5.20 -4.34
CA GLN A 126 -2.71 -5.83 -5.31
C GLN A 126 -2.27 -5.60 -6.77
N TYR A 127 -0.95 -5.63 -7.02
CA TYR A 127 -0.35 -5.30 -8.32
C TYR A 127 -1.02 -5.97 -9.52
N PRO A 128 -1.40 -7.27 -9.49
CA PRO A 128 -1.95 -7.96 -10.66
C PRO A 128 -3.42 -7.61 -10.97
N PHE A 129 -4.15 -6.96 -10.04
CA PHE A 129 -5.59 -6.74 -10.19
C PHE A 129 -5.97 -5.94 -11.45
N LYS A 130 -5.15 -4.93 -11.80
CA LYS A 130 -5.33 -4.20 -13.06
C LYS A 130 -5.27 -5.13 -14.27
N GLN A 131 -4.20 -5.93 -14.35
CA GLN A 131 -3.96 -6.82 -15.49
C GLN A 131 -5.05 -7.89 -15.61
N VAL A 132 -5.52 -8.40 -14.45
CA VAL A 132 -6.64 -9.34 -14.40
C VAL A 132 -7.93 -8.68 -14.87
N ALA A 133 -8.24 -7.48 -14.41
CA ALA A 133 -9.46 -6.76 -14.79
C ALA A 133 -9.49 -6.47 -16.29
N GLU A 134 -8.41 -5.92 -16.84
CA GLU A 134 -8.28 -5.66 -18.28
C GLU A 134 -8.43 -6.95 -19.11
N PHE A 135 -7.82 -8.05 -18.65
CA PHE A 135 -7.96 -9.34 -19.31
C PHE A 135 -9.39 -9.88 -19.21
N ALA A 136 -10.01 -9.84 -18.04
CA ALA A 136 -11.38 -10.31 -17.83
C ALA A 136 -12.36 -9.58 -18.77
N TRP A 137 -12.20 -8.27 -18.92
CA TRP A 137 -12.98 -7.49 -19.88
C TRP A 137 -12.68 -7.83 -21.33
N SER A 138 -11.43 -8.13 -21.68
CA SER A 138 -11.10 -8.60 -23.05
C SER A 138 -11.77 -9.94 -23.39
N GLN A 139 -12.05 -10.76 -22.39
CA GLN A 139 -12.72 -12.05 -22.51
C GLN A 139 -14.24 -11.97 -22.31
N TYR A 140 -14.78 -10.82 -21.92
CA TYR A 140 -16.19 -10.61 -21.61
C TYR A 140 -17.17 -11.11 -22.69
N PRO A 141 -16.93 -10.93 -24.01
CA PRO A 141 -17.81 -11.45 -25.05
C PRO A 141 -17.82 -12.97 -25.17
N ASN A 142 -16.79 -13.63 -24.70
CA ASN A 142 -16.54 -15.06 -24.97
C ASN A 142 -17.13 -15.99 -23.90
N PHE A 143 -17.59 -15.44 -22.77
CA PHE A 143 -18.09 -16.22 -21.64
C PHE A 143 -19.42 -15.68 -21.12
N ASP A 144 -20.25 -16.59 -20.59
CA ASP A 144 -21.54 -16.24 -19.98
C ASP A 144 -21.35 -15.68 -18.58
N SER A 145 -20.34 -16.15 -17.85
CA SER A 145 -19.97 -15.67 -16.52
C SER A 145 -18.47 -15.59 -16.31
N ILE A 146 -18.04 -14.72 -15.40
CA ILE A 146 -16.63 -14.53 -15.03
C ILE A 146 -16.55 -14.56 -13.51
N VAL A 147 -15.87 -15.55 -12.98
CA VAL A 147 -15.61 -15.69 -11.55
C VAL A 147 -14.20 -15.16 -11.26
N PHE A 148 -14.10 -14.23 -10.34
CA PHE A 148 -12.82 -13.69 -9.89
C PHE A 148 -12.60 -14.02 -8.42
N ASP A 149 -11.50 -14.74 -8.14
CA ASP A 149 -11.15 -15.12 -6.78
C ASP A 149 -10.85 -13.88 -5.92
N SER A 150 -11.51 -13.82 -4.77
CA SER A 150 -11.27 -12.76 -3.80
C SER A 150 -9.95 -12.93 -3.03
N GLN A 151 -9.30 -14.10 -3.17
CA GLN A 151 -7.99 -14.38 -2.60
C GLN A 151 -6.92 -14.35 -3.68
N PHE A 152 -5.66 -14.12 -3.31
CA PHE A 152 -4.57 -14.02 -4.27
C PHE A 152 -3.23 -14.47 -3.68
N GLY A 153 -2.32 -14.93 -4.58
CA GLY A 153 -1.01 -15.43 -4.19
C GLY A 153 -1.02 -16.86 -3.67
N GLU A 154 0.14 -17.34 -3.28
CA GLU A 154 0.38 -18.72 -2.79
C GLU A 154 0.41 -18.79 -1.26
N ILE A 155 0.76 -17.69 -0.59
CA ILE A 155 1.07 -17.66 0.84
C ILE A 155 -0.10 -17.03 1.59
N ALA A 156 -0.79 -17.84 2.40
CA ALA A 156 -1.82 -17.50 3.39
C ALA A 156 -2.89 -16.51 2.91
N PRO A 157 -4.14 -16.68 3.25
CA PRO A 157 -5.26 -16.02 2.60
C PRO A 157 -5.11 -14.49 2.65
N GLN A 158 -4.58 -13.93 1.58
CA GLN A 158 -4.65 -12.49 1.37
C GLN A 158 -5.97 -12.22 0.64
N ILE A 159 -6.86 -11.53 1.33
CA ILE A 159 -8.15 -11.16 0.77
C ILE A 159 -7.93 -9.90 -0.07
N GLY A 160 -8.23 -9.99 -1.36
CA GLY A 160 -8.27 -8.84 -2.25
C GLY A 160 -9.36 -7.88 -1.82
N VAL A 161 -8.97 -6.71 -1.34
CA VAL A 161 -9.93 -5.68 -0.95
C VAL A 161 -10.38 -4.96 -2.20
N GLY A 162 -11.69 -5.04 -2.50
CA GLY A 162 -12.29 -4.26 -3.57
C GLY A 162 -11.99 -4.74 -5.00
N ALA A 163 -11.74 -6.03 -5.22
CA ALA A 163 -11.52 -6.60 -6.55
C ALA A 163 -12.62 -6.21 -7.56
N HIS A 164 -13.87 -6.14 -7.11
CA HIS A 164 -15.01 -5.68 -7.91
C HIS A 164 -14.89 -4.22 -8.37
N TYR A 165 -14.24 -3.35 -7.57
CA TYR A 165 -13.98 -1.97 -8.01
C TYR A 165 -12.93 -1.89 -9.11
N TYR A 166 -11.91 -2.77 -9.10
CA TYR A 166 -10.96 -2.85 -10.21
C TYR A 166 -11.67 -3.28 -11.49
N LEU A 167 -12.53 -4.28 -11.43
CA LEU A 167 -13.32 -4.72 -12.58
C LEU A 167 -14.22 -3.60 -13.09
N ALA A 168 -14.94 -2.89 -12.22
CA ALA A 168 -15.81 -1.79 -12.64
C ALA A 168 -15.00 -0.62 -13.24
N PHE A 169 -13.88 -0.25 -12.63
CA PHE A 169 -13.06 0.88 -13.06
C PHE A 169 -12.41 0.62 -14.41
N TYR A 170 -11.72 -0.51 -14.58
CA TYR A 170 -11.05 -0.84 -15.85
C TYR A 170 -12.01 -1.27 -16.97
N GLY A 171 -13.24 -1.63 -16.61
CA GLY A 171 -14.33 -1.87 -17.57
C GLY A 171 -15.09 -0.61 -17.95
N HIS A 172 -14.69 0.56 -17.42
CA HIS A 172 -15.40 1.82 -17.65
C HIS A 172 -16.90 1.76 -17.34
N VAL A 173 -17.28 0.95 -16.34
CA VAL A 173 -18.66 0.83 -15.88
C VAL A 173 -19.06 2.12 -15.17
N SER A 174 -20.16 2.75 -15.59
CA SER A 174 -20.63 3.97 -14.92
C SER A 174 -21.01 3.68 -13.47
N PRO A 175 -20.77 4.61 -12.53
CA PRO A 175 -21.15 4.43 -11.12
C PRO A 175 -22.64 4.09 -10.95
N GLU A 176 -23.54 4.69 -11.74
CA GLU A 176 -24.97 4.44 -11.71
C GLU A 176 -25.31 3.00 -12.15
N LYS A 177 -24.66 2.53 -13.23
CA LYS A 177 -24.82 1.14 -13.67
C LYS A 177 -24.32 0.18 -12.59
N PHE A 178 -23.12 0.44 -12.06
CA PHE A 178 -22.52 -0.39 -11.02
C PHE A 178 -23.42 -0.48 -9.77
N GLN A 179 -23.91 0.65 -9.24
CA GLN A 179 -24.79 0.69 -8.07
C GLN A 179 -26.10 -0.05 -8.31
N ARG A 180 -26.67 0.05 -9.51
CA ARG A 180 -27.92 -0.63 -9.86
C ARG A 180 -27.76 -2.15 -9.95
N GLU A 181 -26.62 -2.62 -10.47
CA GLU A 181 -26.35 -4.04 -10.72
C GLU A 181 -25.64 -4.74 -9.57
N TYR A 182 -25.07 -3.97 -8.64
CA TYR A 182 -24.36 -4.49 -7.47
C TYR A 182 -25.30 -5.29 -6.57
N ARG A 183 -24.93 -6.54 -6.32
CA ARG A 183 -25.68 -7.46 -5.45
C ARG A 183 -24.72 -8.27 -4.59
N ILE A 184 -25.18 -8.59 -3.38
CA ILE A 184 -24.51 -9.58 -2.53
C ILE A 184 -25.05 -10.95 -2.96
N GLY A 185 -24.14 -11.85 -3.30
CA GLY A 185 -24.49 -13.20 -3.73
C GLY A 185 -24.75 -14.14 -2.56
N ASN A 186 -25.05 -15.39 -2.87
CA ASN A 186 -25.39 -16.41 -1.87
C ASN A 186 -24.16 -17.10 -1.25
N LYS A 187 -22.97 -16.99 -1.88
CA LYS A 187 -21.72 -17.55 -1.35
C LYS A 187 -21.07 -16.56 -0.37
N PRO A 188 -20.23 -17.02 0.56
CA PRO A 188 -19.59 -16.14 1.53
C PRO A 188 -18.79 -15.01 0.85
N ARG A 189 -19.09 -13.77 1.21
CA ARG A 189 -18.48 -12.54 0.67
C ARG A 189 -18.56 -12.39 -0.84
N GLU A 190 -19.54 -13.01 -1.46
CA GLU A 190 -19.76 -12.90 -2.89
C GLU A 190 -20.34 -11.54 -3.25
N ILE A 191 -19.74 -10.91 -4.23
CA ILE A 191 -20.22 -9.66 -4.85
C ILE A 191 -20.47 -9.95 -6.31
N ILE A 192 -21.67 -9.65 -6.78
CA ILE A 192 -22.10 -9.87 -8.15
C ILE A 192 -22.42 -8.53 -8.78
N PHE A 193 -21.94 -8.28 -9.98
CA PHE A 193 -22.41 -7.23 -10.87
C PHE A 193 -22.19 -7.66 -12.33
N ASP A 194 -23.16 -7.38 -13.18
CA ASP A 194 -23.14 -7.83 -14.57
C ASP A 194 -22.87 -9.34 -14.66
N LYS A 195 -21.90 -9.80 -15.46
CA LYS A 195 -21.44 -11.19 -15.56
C LYS A 195 -20.39 -11.59 -14.52
N PHE A 196 -19.96 -10.64 -13.69
CA PHE A 196 -18.87 -10.86 -12.72
C PHE A 196 -19.40 -11.36 -11.40
N SER A 197 -18.75 -12.39 -10.87
CA SER A 197 -18.91 -12.87 -9.49
C SER A 197 -17.52 -12.83 -8.81
N VAL A 198 -17.37 -11.94 -7.85
CA VAL A 198 -16.13 -11.80 -7.05
C VAL A 198 -16.33 -12.51 -5.73
N ARG A 199 -15.66 -13.63 -5.54
CA ARG A 199 -15.77 -14.48 -4.37
C ARG A 199 -14.60 -15.44 -4.26
N GLN A 200 -14.44 -16.12 -3.14
CA GLN A 200 -13.52 -17.24 -3.07
C GLN A 200 -13.94 -18.37 -4.01
N VAL A 201 -12.99 -18.92 -4.76
CA VAL A 201 -13.21 -20.09 -5.59
C VAL A 201 -13.13 -21.34 -4.73
N TYR A 202 -14.13 -22.24 -4.90
CA TYR A 202 -14.16 -23.55 -4.30
C TYR A 202 -14.11 -24.61 -5.40
N TRP A 203 -12.91 -25.12 -5.69
CA TRP A 203 -12.65 -25.94 -6.88
C TRP A 203 -13.53 -27.19 -7.03
N PRO A 204 -13.87 -27.96 -5.97
CA PRO A 204 -14.75 -29.12 -6.11
C PRO A 204 -16.13 -28.83 -6.73
N GLU A 205 -16.65 -27.63 -6.52
CA GLU A 205 -17.91 -27.16 -7.12
C GLU A 205 -17.67 -26.40 -8.42
N ASP A 206 -16.73 -25.44 -8.39
CA ASP A 206 -16.54 -24.47 -9.47
C ASP A 206 -15.97 -25.08 -10.75
N ARG A 207 -15.27 -26.23 -10.66
CA ARG A 207 -14.81 -26.98 -11.83
C ARG A 207 -15.92 -27.49 -12.74
N ASN A 208 -17.16 -27.54 -12.27
CA ASN A 208 -18.32 -27.99 -13.02
C ASN A 208 -19.07 -26.85 -13.74
N LEU A 209 -18.61 -25.62 -13.58
CA LEU A 209 -19.16 -24.48 -14.31
C LEU A 209 -18.96 -24.66 -15.80
N LYS A 210 -19.88 -24.11 -16.59
CA LYS A 210 -19.82 -24.18 -18.07
C LYS A 210 -19.77 -22.80 -18.65
N ASN A 211 -19.05 -22.66 -19.75
CA ASN A 211 -18.86 -21.37 -20.47
C ASN A 211 -18.46 -20.22 -19.52
N THR A 212 -17.59 -20.53 -18.56
CA THR A 212 -17.19 -19.63 -17.49
C THR A 212 -15.69 -19.39 -17.50
N LEU A 213 -15.30 -18.12 -17.43
CA LEU A 213 -13.92 -17.74 -17.14
C LEU A 213 -13.71 -17.72 -15.62
N VAL A 214 -12.81 -18.51 -15.11
CA VAL A 214 -12.46 -18.50 -13.68
C VAL A 214 -11.04 -17.96 -13.52
N VAL A 215 -10.90 -16.81 -12.89
CA VAL A 215 -9.60 -16.27 -12.46
C VAL A 215 -9.39 -16.66 -11.02
N VAL A 216 -8.42 -17.52 -10.79
CA VAL A 216 -8.21 -18.19 -9.50
C VAL A 216 -6.80 -17.95 -8.98
N SER A 217 -6.65 -17.89 -7.67
CA SER A 217 -5.35 -17.84 -7.01
C SER A 217 -4.77 -19.26 -6.80
N PRO A 218 -3.44 -19.39 -6.79
CA PRO A 218 -2.79 -20.67 -6.42
C PRO A 218 -3.14 -21.13 -4.99
N TRP A 219 -3.54 -20.19 -4.12
CA TRP A 219 -4.02 -20.51 -2.79
C TRP A 219 -5.36 -21.24 -2.80
N SER A 220 -6.33 -20.77 -3.59
CA SER A 220 -7.66 -21.38 -3.65
C SER A 220 -7.64 -22.69 -4.44
N VAL A 221 -6.83 -22.74 -5.50
CA VAL A 221 -6.65 -23.94 -6.32
C VAL A 221 -5.17 -24.05 -6.68
N PRO A 222 -4.47 -25.08 -6.18
CA PRO A 222 -3.10 -25.37 -6.63
C PRO A 222 -3.04 -25.60 -8.13
N ILE A 223 -2.07 -25.00 -8.80
CA ILE A 223 -1.98 -25.06 -10.27
C ILE A 223 -1.82 -26.49 -10.83
N ASP A 224 -1.26 -27.39 -10.00
CA ASP A 224 -1.03 -28.78 -10.36
C ASP A 224 -2.33 -29.62 -10.34
N GLU A 225 -3.40 -29.12 -9.73
CA GLU A 225 -4.72 -29.77 -9.70
C GLU A 225 -5.56 -29.45 -10.95
N VAL A 226 -5.09 -28.53 -11.80
CA VAL A 226 -5.81 -28.07 -12.99
C VAL A 226 -5.14 -28.58 -14.25
N ASP A 227 -5.96 -29.08 -15.19
CA ASP A 227 -5.44 -29.44 -16.52
C ASP A 227 -4.81 -28.23 -17.19
N LYS A 228 -3.55 -28.38 -17.59
CA LYS A 228 -2.76 -27.30 -18.23
C LYS A 228 -3.41 -26.75 -19.49
N ASN A 229 -4.22 -27.56 -20.19
CA ASN A 229 -4.93 -27.15 -21.40
C ASN A 229 -6.07 -26.16 -21.11
N LEU A 230 -6.58 -26.13 -19.88
CA LEU A 230 -7.62 -25.20 -19.46
C LEU A 230 -7.06 -23.84 -19.04
N ILE A 231 -5.75 -23.75 -18.76
CA ILE A 231 -5.10 -22.53 -18.32
C ILE A 231 -4.78 -21.66 -19.53
N ILE A 232 -5.45 -20.51 -19.62
CA ILE A 232 -5.30 -19.59 -20.78
C ILE A 232 -4.34 -18.43 -20.51
N LYS A 233 -4.15 -18.04 -19.24
CA LYS A 233 -3.24 -16.95 -18.88
C LYS A 233 -2.78 -17.04 -17.43
N ARG A 234 -1.54 -16.58 -17.15
CA ARG A 234 -0.99 -16.44 -15.81
C ARG A 234 -0.71 -14.97 -15.54
N PHE A 235 -0.88 -14.57 -14.27
CA PHE A 235 -0.63 -13.21 -13.79
C PHE A 235 0.31 -13.30 -12.61
N ASN A 236 1.44 -12.66 -12.72
CA ASN A 236 2.47 -12.69 -11.68
C ASN A 236 2.52 -11.36 -10.93
N PHE A 237 2.96 -11.43 -9.68
CA PHE A 237 3.40 -10.26 -8.95
C PHE A 237 4.63 -9.63 -9.62
N TYR A 238 4.99 -8.42 -9.21
CA TYR A 238 6.18 -7.74 -9.71
C TYR A 238 7.48 -8.50 -9.42
N ASN A 239 7.50 -9.29 -8.35
CA ASN A 239 8.63 -10.18 -7.98
C ASN A 239 8.66 -11.50 -8.75
N GLY A 240 7.76 -11.74 -9.69
CA GLY A 240 7.69 -12.93 -10.52
C GLY A 240 6.85 -14.09 -9.94
N ASN A 241 6.46 -14.04 -8.68
CA ASN A 241 5.63 -15.08 -8.07
C ASN A 241 4.22 -15.08 -8.68
N LEU A 242 3.62 -16.27 -8.79
CA LEU A 242 2.28 -16.41 -9.35
C LEU A 242 1.23 -15.81 -8.39
N ALA A 243 0.39 -14.93 -8.93
CA ALA A 243 -0.68 -14.30 -8.18
C ALA A 243 -2.06 -14.86 -8.53
N PHE A 244 -2.31 -14.99 -9.84
CA PHE A 244 -3.53 -15.56 -10.40
C PHE A 244 -3.24 -16.32 -11.67
N TYR A 245 -4.17 -17.19 -12.04
CA TYR A 245 -4.23 -17.74 -13.38
C TYR A 245 -5.69 -17.89 -13.84
N ALA A 246 -5.91 -17.79 -15.13
CA ALA A 246 -7.23 -17.84 -15.73
C ALA A 246 -7.48 -19.21 -16.34
N ILE A 247 -8.63 -19.79 -16.01
CA ILE A 247 -9.10 -21.09 -16.45
C ILE A 247 -10.35 -20.89 -17.31
N LYS A 248 -10.41 -21.62 -18.41
CA LYS A 248 -11.60 -21.72 -19.25
C LYS A 248 -12.35 -22.99 -18.91
N LEU A 249 -13.59 -22.87 -18.47
CA LEU A 249 -14.53 -23.96 -18.17
C LEU A 249 -15.71 -23.99 -19.13
#